data_2ad1ac77faf4d6c9c329424b2243f0c3
#
_entry.id   2ad1ac77faf4d6c9c329424b2243f0c3
#
_cell.length_a   1.000
_cell.length_b   1.000
_cell.length_c   1.000
_cell.angle_alpha   90.00
_cell.angle_beta   90.00
_cell.angle_gamma   90.00
#
_symmetry.space_group_name_H-M   'P 1'
#
loop_
_entity.id
_entity.type
_entity.pdbx_description
1 polymer ?
#
loop_
_entity_poly.entity_id
_entity_poly.type
_entity_poly.pdbx_seq_one_letter_code
_entity_poly.pdbx_strand_id
1 'polypeptide(L)'
;EKGVKREMILMEDRSVNTFENMKYSKRIMDAHKEDYRCLFVTNDFHVVRSGMHARRVGLGNARGAGCRTAAYYWPSAFIREYLAMLARYQWEAAAYAVMCFPITALFLL
;
A
#
# COMPACT_ATOMS: atom_id res chain seq x y z
N GLU A 1 1.03 25.03 2.13
CA GLU A 1 1.72 25.90 3.09
C GLU A 1 0.87 26.24 4.32
N LYS A 2 0.31 25.21 4.97
CA LYS A 2 -0.58 25.38 6.13
C LYS A 2 0.22 25.50 7.44
N GLY A 3 1.12 26.49 7.53
CA GLY A 3 1.90 26.76 8.74
C GLY A 3 3.10 25.84 8.99
N VAL A 4 3.43 24.93 8.08
CA VAL A 4 4.65 24.11 8.17
C VAL A 4 5.82 24.86 7.56
N LYS A 5 6.90 24.99 8.29
CA LYS A 5 8.11 25.63 7.79
C LYS A 5 8.70 24.82 6.64
N ARG A 6 9.13 25.47 5.56
CA ARG A 6 9.71 24.83 4.38
C ARG A 6 10.91 23.94 4.68
N GLU A 7 11.69 24.28 5.67
CA GLU A 7 12.85 23.52 6.16
C GLU A 7 12.45 22.13 6.73
N MET A 8 11.18 21.97 7.13
CA MET A 8 10.66 20.72 7.68
C MET A 8 10.02 19.83 6.60
N ILE A 9 10.05 20.26 5.35
CA ILE A 9 9.46 19.53 4.21
C ILE A 9 10.57 18.94 3.37
N LEU A 10 10.63 17.61 3.34
CA LEU A 10 11.53 16.86 2.48
C LEU A 10 10.75 16.34 1.27
N MET A 11 11.19 16.68 0.07
CA MET A 11 10.52 16.26 -1.16
C MET A 11 11.13 14.99 -1.72
N GLU A 12 10.26 14.03 -2.07
CA GLU A 12 10.57 12.87 -2.88
C GLU A 12 9.81 12.99 -4.21
N ASP A 13 10.51 13.15 -5.32
CA ASP A 13 9.95 13.45 -6.64
C ASP A 13 10.43 12.47 -7.75
N ARG A 14 11.09 11.38 -7.37
CA ARG A 14 11.68 10.41 -8.30
C ARG A 14 10.86 9.14 -8.48
N SER A 15 9.97 8.85 -7.55
CA SER A 15 9.18 7.63 -7.58
C SER A 15 8.10 7.67 -8.66
N VAL A 16 7.94 6.57 -9.38
CA VAL A 16 6.87 6.37 -10.37
C VAL A 16 5.78 5.41 -9.90
N ASN A 17 5.96 4.78 -8.74
CA ASN A 17 4.99 3.88 -8.15
C ASN A 17 5.06 3.91 -6.61
N THR A 18 4.05 3.32 -5.96
CA THR A 18 3.92 3.32 -4.50
C THR A 18 5.10 2.64 -3.79
N PHE A 19 5.62 1.56 -4.36
CA PHE A 19 6.76 0.86 -3.77
C PHE A 19 8.02 1.73 -3.78
N GLU A 20 8.31 2.36 -4.89
CA GLU A 20 9.45 3.28 -5.01
C GLU A 20 9.29 4.49 -4.11
N ASN A 21 8.07 5.03 -4.01
CA ASN A 21 7.77 6.13 -3.09
C ASN A 21 8.14 5.76 -1.65
N MET A 22 7.72 4.61 -1.16
CA MET A 22 8.08 4.11 0.18
C MET A 22 9.59 3.88 0.33
N LYS A 23 10.23 3.32 -0.71
CA LYS A 23 11.67 3.05 -0.71
C LYS A 23 12.52 4.31 -0.67
N TYR A 24 12.19 5.29 -1.50
CA TYR A 24 12.96 6.53 -1.58
C TYR A 24 12.68 7.43 -0.37
N SER A 25 11.45 7.51 0.09
CA SER A 25 11.10 8.21 1.33
C SER A 25 11.86 7.61 2.53
N LYS A 26 11.94 6.28 2.62
CA LYS A 26 12.74 5.63 3.66
C LYS A 26 14.21 6.05 3.62
N ARG A 27 14.83 6.09 2.45
CA ARG A 27 16.22 6.55 2.29
C ARG A 27 16.44 7.97 2.79
N ILE A 28 15.49 8.87 2.48
CA ILE A 28 15.55 10.26 2.96
C ILE A 28 15.42 10.32 4.49
N MET A 29 14.50 9.56 5.06
CA MET A 29 14.30 9.51 6.52
C MET A 29 15.51 8.90 7.24
N ASP A 30 16.08 7.82 6.73
CA ASP A 30 17.28 7.18 7.29
C ASP A 30 18.50 8.09 7.27
N ALA A 31 18.64 8.92 6.23
CA ALA A 31 19.70 9.92 6.15
C ALA A 31 19.55 11.08 7.16
N HIS A 32 18.31 11.36 7.58
CA HIS A 32 18.00 12.44 8.51
C HIS A 32 18.05 12.02 9.98
N LYS A 33 17.61 10.80 10.30
CA LYS A 33 17.51 10.29 11.66
C LYS A 33 17.52 8.78 11.69
N GLU A 34 18.30 8.19 12.58
CA GLU A 34 18.42 6.73 12.71
C GLU A 34 17.18 6.09 13.36
N ASP A 35 16.57 6.78 14.33
CA ASP A 35 15.38 6.31 15.04
C ASP A 35 14.21 7.28 14.84
N TYR A 36 13.18 6.82 14.13
CA TYR A 36 11.99 7.61 13.84
C TYR A 36 10.73 6.76 13.83
N ARG A 37 9.61 7.41 14.11
CA ARG A 37 8.27 6.85 13.87
C ARG A 37 7.72 7.43 12.59
N CYS A 38 7.19 6.58 11.73
CA CYS A 38 6.66 6.97 10.43
C CYS A 38 5.13 6.83 10.41
N LEU A 39 4.47 7.85 9.89
CA LEU A 39 3.06 7.83 9.54
C LEU A 39 2.94 8.14 8.04
N PHE A 40 2.37 7.21 7.27
CA PHE A 40 2.03 7.51 5.89
C PHE A 40 0.53 7.83 5.76
N VAL A 41 0.22 8.84 5.00
CA VAL A 41 -1.14 9.31 4.78
C VAL A 41 -1.50 9.10 3.31
N THR A 42 -2.61 8.44 3.07
CA THR A 42 -3.10 8.14 1.72
C THR A 42 -4.62 7.99 1.73
N ASN A 43 -5.24 7.73 0.58
CA ASN A 43 -6.68 7.47 0.52
C ASN A 43 -7.05 6.17 1.25
N ASP A 44 -8.24 6.11 1.84
CA ASP A 44 -8.72 4.97 2.62
C ASP A 44 -8.55 3.63 1.90
N PHE A 45 -8.96 3.55 0.63
CA PHE A 45 -8.87 2.34 -0.18
C PHE A 45 -7.42 1.90 -0.47
N HIS A 46 -6.45 2.80 -0.31
CA HIS A 46 -5.05 2.56 -0.65
C HIS A 46 -4.18 2.22 0.56
N VAL A 47 -4.68 2.39 1.79
CA VAL A 47 -3.91 2.21 3.05
C VAL A 47 -3.35 0.80 3.16
N VAL A 48 -4.14 -0.22 2.85
CA VAL A 48 -3.72 -1.63 2.99
C VAL A 48 -2.53 -1.92 2.08
N ARG A 49 -2.64 -1.60 0.79
CA ARG A 49 -1.57 -1.83 -0.19
C ARG A 49 -0.31 -1.02 0.13
N SER A 50 -0.47 0.23 0.55
CA SER A 50 0.65 1.06 0.98
C SER A 50 1.35 0.50 2.22
N GLY A 51 0.58 -0.02 3.18
CA GLY A 51 1.13 -0.70 4.36
C GLY A 51 1.93 -1.96 4.02
N MET A 52 1.49 -2.74 3.05
CA MET A 52 2.25 -3.90 2.55
C MET A 52 3.58 -3.47 1.93
N HIS A 53 3.59 -2.38 1.15
CA HIS A 53 4.82 -1.83 0.59
C HIS A 53 5.75 -1.26 1.66
N ALA A 54 5.22 -0.56 2.65
CA ALA A 54 5.99 -0.04 3.78
C ALA A 54 6.73 -1.16 4.52
N ARG A 55 6.04 -2.25 4.83
CA ARG A 55 6.67 -3.44 5.47
C ARG A 55 7.78 -4.05 4.61
N ARG A 56 7.56 -4.15 3.29
CA ARG A 56 8.55 -4.72 2.35
C ARG A 56 9.84 -3.92 2.26
N VAL A 57 9.76 -2.61 2.40
CA VAL A 57 10.95 -1.75 2.39
C VAL A 57 11.60 -1.62 3.77
N GLY A 58 11.08 -2.30 4.79
CA GLY A 58 11.63 -2.30 6.14
C GLY A 58 11.08 -1.19 7.06
N LEU A 59 9.96 -0.56 6.71
CA LEU A 59 9.23 0.38 7.57
C LEU A 59 8.20 -0.38 8.44
N GLY A 60 8.65 -1.37 9.23
CA GLY A 60 7.77 -2.22 10.03
C GLY A 60 7.02 -1.49 11.14
N ASN A 61 7.53 -0.35 11.58
CA ASN A 61 6.91 0.52 12.58
C ASN A 61 6.03 1.64 11.98
N ALA A 62 5.92 1.71 10.65
CA ALA A 62 5.07 2.69 9.98
C ALA A 62 3.59 2.39 10.20
N ARG A 63 2.81 3.42 10.49
CA ARG A 63 1.35 3.35 10.56
C ARG A 63 0.72 4.07 9.38
N GLY A 64 -0.38 3.54 8.89
CA GLY A 64 -1.16 4.15 7.82
C GLY A 64 -2.35 4.93 8.37
N ALA A 65 -2.60 6.10 7.82
CA ALA A 65 -3.82 6.85 8.04
C ALA A 65 -4.52 7.09 6.69
N GLY A 66 -5.80 6.74 6.62
CA GLY A 66 -6.63 6.95 5.44
C GLY A 66 -7.27 8.33 5.45
N CYS A 67 -7.25 9.00 4.31
CA CYS A 67 -8.07 10.19 4.07
C CYS A 67 -9.41 9.79 3.49
N ARG A 68 -10.48 10.42 3.98
CA ARG A 68 -11.84 10.15 3.53
C ARG A 68 -11.99 10.39 2.03
N THR A 69 -12.44 9.37 1.33
CA THR A 69 -12.69 9.41 -0.11
C THR A 69 -14.18 9.65 -0.38
N ALA A 70 -14.50 10.40 -1.42
CA ALA A 70 -15.88 10.62 -1.81
C ALA A 70 -16.57 9.30 -2.19
N ALA A 71 -17.80 9.11 -1.72
CA ALA A 71 -18.52 7.83 -1.82
C ALA A 71 -18.68 7.31 -3.26
N TYR A 72 -18.85 8.21 -4.23
CA TYR A 72 -18.99 7.83 -5.65
C TYR A 72 -17.71 7.23 -6.25
N TYR A 73 -16.56 7.49 -5.66
CA TYR A 73 -15.25 7.00 -6.12
C TYR A 73 -14.93 5.60 -5.61
N TRP A 74 -15.56 5.18 -4.52
CA TRP A 74 -15.27 3.93 -3.83
C TRP A 74 -15.35 2.67 -4.71
N PRO A 75 -16.41 2.45 -5.53
CA PRO A 75 -16.51 1.22 -6.30
C PRO A 75 -15.36 1.02 -7.28
N SER A 76 -15.03 2.07 -8.05
CA SER A 76 -13.94 2.00 -9.02
C SER A 76 -12.56 1.88 -8.36
N ALA A 77 -12.35 2.60 -7.26
CA ALA A 77 -11.13 2.53 -6.48
C ALA A 77 -10.92 1.14 -5.88
N PHE A 78 -11.96 0.55 -5.29
CA PHE A 78 -11.92 -0.79 -4.70
C PHE A 78 -11.59 -1.86 -5.74
N ILE A 79 -12.27 -1.84 -6.89
CA ILE A 79 -12.00 -2.78 -7.98
C ILE A 79 -10.55 -2.67 -8.45
N ARG A 80 -10.06 -1.46 -8.65
CA ARG A 80 -8.68 -1.23 -9.08
C ARG A 80 -7.65 -1.78 -8.07
N GLU A 81 -7.86 -1.53 -6.78
CA GLU A 81 -6.96 -2.04 -5.73
C GLU A 81 -7.02 -3.57 -5.63
N TYR A 82 -8.21 -4.13 -5.76
CA TYR A 82 -8.41 -5.58 -5.78
C TYR A 82 -7.69 -6.24 -6.97
N LEU A 83 -7.86 -5.69 -8.17
CA LEU A 83 -7.16 -6.19 -9.37
C LEU A 83 -5.65 -6.04 -9.26
N ALA A 84 -5.16 -4.95 -8.68
CA ALA A 84 -3.73 -4.75 -8.45
C ALA A 84 -3.15 -5.77 -7.45
N MET A 85 -3.91 -6.16 -6.44
CA MET A 85 -3.51 -7.23 -5.52
C MET A 85 -3.55 -8.60 -6.20
N LEU A 86 -4.58 -8.92 -6.97
CA LEU A 86 -4.68 -10.17 -7.73
C LEU A 86 -3.52 -10.31 -8.72
N ALA A 87 -3.22 -9.28 -9.48
CA ALA A 87 -2.11 -9.31 -10.44
C ALA A 87 -0.76 -9.58 -9.77
N ARG A 88 -0.60 -9.17 -8.51
CA ARG A 88 0.61 -9.41 -7.75
C ARG A 88 0.70 -10.82 -7.17
N TYR A 89 -0.43 -11.35 -6.73
CA TYR A 89 -0.54 -12.66 -6.10
C TYR A 89 -1.16 -13.71 -7.03
N GLN A 90 -1.10 -13.49 -8.35
CA GLN A 90 -1.72 -14.35 -9.35
C GLN A 90 -1.33 -15.83 -9.21
N TRP A 91 -0.10 -16.12 -8.82
CA TRP A 91 0.36 -17.50 -8.63
C TRP A 91 -0.22 -18.13 -7.36
N GLU A 92 -0.31 -17.37 -6.28
CA GLU A 92 -0.93 -17.82 -5.03
C GLU A 92 -2.45 -17.98 -5.21
N ALA A 93 -3.10 -17.03 -5.89
CA ALA A 93 -4.51 -17.11 -6.22
C ALA A 93 -4.84 -18.29 -7.14
N ALA A 94 -3.99 -18.58 -8.13
CA ALA A 94 -4.13 -19.74 -8.99
C ALA A 94 -3.96 -21.05 -8.21
N ALA A 95 -3.00 -21.13 -7.29
CA ALA A 95 -2.81 -22.29 -6.42
C ALA A 95 -4.04 -22.53 -5.53
N TYR A 96 -4.59 -21.47 -4.92
CA TYR A 96 -5.84 -21.58 -4.14
C TYR A 96 -7.04 -22.02 -4.99
N ALA A 97 -7.18 -21.48 -6.19
CA ALA A 97 -8.25 -21.89 -7.10
C ALA A 97 -8.16 -23.37 -7.48
N VAL A 98 -6.96 -23.85 -7.77
CA VAL A 98 -6.70 -25.27 -8.09
C VAL A 98 -6.98 -26.17 -6.89
N MET A 99 -6.65 -25.75 -5.67
CA MET A 99 -6.92 -26.53 -4.45
C MET A 99 -8.39 -26.52 -4.05
N CYS A 100 -9.10 -25.42 -4.24
CA CYS A 100 -10.49 -25.29 -3.83
C CYS A 100 -11.47 -25.89 -4.86
N PHE A 101 -11.10 -25.93 -6.14
CA PHE A 101 -11.97 -26.45 -7.20
C PHE A 101 -12.44 -27.90 -6.99
N PRO A 102 -11.57 -28.88 -6.64
CA PRO A 102 -12.03 -30.25 -6.41
C PRO A 102 -12.92 -30.36 -5.16
N ILE A 103 -12.71 -29.51 -4.14
CA ILE A 103 -13.53 -29.55 -2.92
C ILE A 103 -14.93 -29.02 -3.23
N THR A 104 -15.07 -27.95 -3.99
CA THR A 104 -16.38 -27.41 -4.40
C THR A 104 -17.09 -28.31 -5.36
N ALA A 105 -16.38 -28.97 -6.29
CA ALA A 105 -16.96 -29.98 -7.19
C ALA A 105 -17.49 -31.19 -6.43
N LEU A 106 -16.81 -31.63 -5.38
CA LEU A 106 -17.25 -32.73 -4.52
C LEU A 106 -18.53 -32.38 -3.72
N PHE A 107 -18.70 -31.12 -3.33
CA PHE A 107 -19.93 -30.69 -2.64
C PHE A 107 -21.12 -30.44 -3.57
N LEU A 108 -20.90 -30.27 -4.87
CA LEU A 108 -21.95 -30.07 -5.87
C LEU A 108 -22.40 -31.36 -6.53
N LEU A 109 -21.71 -32.46 -6.29
CA LEU A 109 -22.09 -33.84 -6.70
C LEU A 109 -22.83 -34.56 -5.58
#